data_687957e082ea7fa881a3bbdf9eb971ee
#
_entry.id   687957e082ea7fa881a3bbdf9eb971ee
#
_cell.length_a   1.000
_cell.length_b   1.000
_cell.length_c   1.000
_cell.angle_alpha   90.00
_cell.angle_beta   90.00
_cell.angle_gamma   90.00
#
_symmetry.space_group_name_H-M   'P 1'
#
loop_
_entity.id
_entity.type
_entity.pdbx_description
1 polymer ?
#
loop_
_entity_poly.entity_id
_entity_poly.type
_entity_poly.pdbx_seq_one_letter_code
_entity_poly.pdbx_strand_id
1 'polypeptide(L)'
;MTVLLSKRAINILLMLLDLEGSITTQELAENFTVSVRTIKYDLEDIRAWFEQHDETLYSKRNKGIWLDLPDSKRLLLKNEIIDVDRFETYPDQKRRVNVLIFQLLSVKGYLTAQQLADELLVSRNTIVSDLEQVERLLQAYDLTLIRQARQGFTISGEESNVRLLMEFITQKELTEYDIYQIMNYVTKTKGAEKIPKIKFGSGTLFQGCYRSALKKMRNLINPLDQNQFDYAEILSITLRVAIAAARMQ
;
A
#
# COMPACT_ATOMS: atom_id res chain seq x y z
N MET A 1 -19.83 8.80 9.93
CA MET A 1 -19.79 7.33 9.78
C MET A 1 -19.06 7.06 8.48
N THR A 2 -17.91 6.43 8.47
CA THR A 2 -17.13 6.19 7.24
C THR A 2 -17.84 5.11 6.44
N VAL A 3 -18.14 5.36 5.16
CA VAL A 3 -18.74 4.36 4.26
C VAL A 3 -17.65 3.36 3.86
N LEU A 4 -17.83 2.10 4.23
CA LEU A 4 -16.96 1.00 3.85
C LEU A 4 -17.33 0.52 2.45
N LEU A 5 -16.48 0.74 1.48
CA LEU A 5 -16.67 0.29 0.10
C LEU A 5 -16.15 -1.14 -0.10
N SER A 6 -16.89 -1.96 -0.84
CA SER A 6 -16.38 -3.26 -1.30
C SER A 6 -15.24 -3.06 -2.30
N LYS A 7 -14.34 -4.06 -2.45
CA LYS A 7 -13.25 -4.01 -3.44
C LYS A 7 -13.76 -3.71 -4.87
N ARG A 8 -14.92 -4.25 -5.23
CA ARG A 8 -15.55 -3.95 -6.53
C ARG A 8 -16.03 -2.51 -6.60
N ALA A 9 -16.68 -1.99 -5.55
CA ALA A 9 -17.11 -0.60 -5.47
C ALA A 9 -15.93 0.37 -5.59
N ILE A 10 -14.80 0.07 -4.96
CA ILE A 10 -13.55 0.83 -5.10
C ILE A 10 -13.06 0.85 -6.55
N ASN A 11 -13.02 -0.30 -7.22
CA ASN A 11 -12.59 -0.37 -8.61
C ASN A 11 -13.54 0.39 -9.55
N ILE A 12 -14.86 0.34 -9.30
CA ILE A 12 -15.86 1.14 -10.03
C ILE A 12 -15.62 2.63 -9.77
N LEU A 13 -15.40 3.03 -8.53
CA LEU A 13 -15.15 4.40 -8.13
C LEU A 13 -13.88 4.97 -8.80
N LEU A 14 -12.78 4.21 -8.81
CA LEU A 14 -11.54 4.58 -9.51
C LEU A 14 -11.79 4.73 -11.01
N MET A 15 -12.52 3.80 -11.62
CA MET A 15 -12.91 3.88 -13.04
C MET A 15 -13.74 5.14 -13.33
N LEU A 16 -14.70 5.49 -12.48
CA LEU A 16 -15.51 6.71 -12.63
C LEU A 16 -14.67 7.98 -12.50
N LEU A 17 -13.66 7.99 -11.65
CA LEU A 17 -12.72 9.12 -11.52
C LEU A 17 -11.76 9.27 -12.71
N ASP A 18 -11.53 8.19 -13.49
CA ASP A 18 -10.75 8.21 -14.73
C ASP A 18 -11.59 8.54 -15.96
N LEU A 19 -12.91 8.37 -15.86
CA LEU A 19 -13.81 8.45 -16.99
C LEU A 19 -13.99 9.91 -17.45
N GLU A 20 -13.69 10.17 -18.71
CA GLU A 20 -14.12 11.37 -19.42
C GLU A 20 -15.47 11.09 -20.09
N GLY A 21 -16.56 11.60 -19.52
CA GLY A 21 -17.91 11.40 -20.04
C GLY A 21 -18.83 10.62 -19.11
N SER A 22 -19.66 9.73 -19.66
CA SER A 22 -20.63 8.96 -18.89
C SER A 22 -20.60 7.48 -19.26
N ILE A 23 -20.95 6.63 -18.30
CA ILE A 23 -21.07 5.18 -18.46
C ILE A 23 -22.43 4.69 -17.97
N THR A 24 -23.01 3.70 -18.62
CA THR A 24 -24.28 3.11 -18.20
C THR A 24 -24.08 2.02 -17.14
N THR A 25 -25.13 1.73 -16.36
CA THR A 25 -25.12 0.59 -15.43
C THR A 25 -24.97 -0.74 -16.14
N GLN A 26 -25.38 -0.84 -17.38
CA GLN A 26 -25.24 -2.04 -18.21
C GLN A 26 -23.77 -2.26 -18.59
N GLU A 27 -23.07 -1.23 -19.08
CA GLU A 27 -21.65 -1.28 -19.41
C GLU A 27 -20.80 -1.61 -18.17
N LEU A 28 -21.14 -1.03 -17.00
CA LEU A 28 -20.48 -1.39 -15.75
C LEU A 28 -20.70 -2.86 -15.40
N ALA A 29 -21.92 -3.38 -15.56
CA ALA A 29 -22.22 -4.78 -15.30
C ALA A 29 -21.44 -5.72 -16.21
N GLU A 30 -21.27 -5.38 -17.47
CA GLU A 30 -20.46 -6.11 -18.45
C GLU A 30 -18.96 -6.05 -18.11
N ASN A 31 -18.42 -4.85 -17.82
CA ASN A 31 -17.01 -4.67 -17.47
C ASN A 31 -16.60 -5.45 -16.23
N PHE A 32 -17.49 -5.52 -15.22
CA PHE A 32 -17.21 -6.22 -13.97
C PHE A 32 -17.77 -7.64 -13.91
N THR A 33 -18.39 -8.12 -14.99
CA THR A 33 -18.96 -9.48 -15.11
C THR A 33 -19.94 -9.80 -13.97
N VAL A 34 -20.83 -8.87 -13.65
CA VAL A 34 -21.85 -9.00 -12.61
C VAL A 34 -23.22 -8.54 -13.09
N SER A 35 -24.26 -8.77 -12.29
CA SER A 35 -25.61 -8.30 -12.63
C SER A 35 -25.74 -6.77 -12.50
N VAL A 36 -26.63 -6.16 -13.31
CA VAL A 36 -27.01 -4.74 -13.17
C VAL A 36 -27.52 -4.41 -11.76
N ARG A 37 -28.19 -5.38 -11.12
CA ARG A 37 -28.65 -5.24 -9.73
C ARG A 37 -27.48 -5.08 -8.77
N THR A 38 -26.44 -5.86 -8.95
CA THR A 38 -25.21 -5.79 -8.14
C THR A 38 -24.53 -4.44 -8.30
N ILE A 39 -24.40 -3.94 -9.54
CA ILE A 39 -23.85 -2.61 -9.81
C ILE A 39 -24.66 -1.50 -9.14
N LYS A 40 -25.99 -1.61 -9.11
CA LYS A 40 -26.82 -0.61 -8.43
C LYS A 40 -26.52 -0.51 -6.92
N TYR A 41 -26.30 -1.63 -6.24
CA TYR A 41 -25.88 -1.60 -4.82
C TYR A 41 -24.50 -0.96 -4.66
N ASP A 42 -23.52 -1.34 -5.48
CA ASP A 42 -22.20 -0.71 -5.43
C ASP A 42 -22.28 0.81 -5.68
N LEU A 43 -23.16 1.25 -6.59
CA LEU A 43 -23.36 2.68 -6.88
C LEU A 43 -24.08 3.43 -5.75
N GLU A 44 -24.91 2.77 -4.94
CA GLU A 44 -25.48 3.37 -3.72
C GLU A 44 -24.38 3.66 -2.70
N ASP A 45 -23.49 2.71 -2.45
CA ASP A 45 -22.35 2.89 -1.57
C ASP A 45 -21.40 4.00 -2.10
N ILE A 46 -21.13 4.01 -3.41
CA ILE A 46 -20.29 5.03 -4.05
C ILE A 46 -20.92 6.42 -3.95
N ARG A 47 -22.23 6.56 -4.08
CA ARG A 47 -22.93 7.84 -3.87
C ARG A 47 -22.76 8.34 -2.44
N ALA A 48 -23.00 7.48 -1.46
CA ALA A 48 -22.82 7.83 -0.06
C ALA A 48 -21.36 8.24 0.23
N TRP A 49 -20.39 7.61 -0.44
CA TRP A 49 -18.99 7.99 -0.35
C TRP A 49 -18.73 9.39 -0.94
N PHE A 50 -19.26 9.72 -2.13
CA PHE A 50 -19.12 11.06 -2.71
C PHE A 50 -19.79 12.14 -1.86
N GLU A 51 -20.97 11.85 -1.29
CA GLU A 51 -21.66 12.78 -0.36
C GLU A 51 -20.82 13.12 0.87
N GLN A 52 -20.03 12.18 1.39
CA GLN A 52 -19.08 12.45 2.50
C GLN A 52 -17.90 13.36 2.10
N HIS A 53 -17.65 13.50 0.81
CA HIS A 53 -16.59 14.34 0.24
C HIS A 53 -17.13 15.64 -0.37
N ASP A 54 -18.41 15.97 -0.07
CA ASP A 54 -19.13 17.13 -0.62
C ASP A 54 -19.21 17.13 -2.14
N GLU A 55 -19.26 15.90 -2.76
CA GLU A 55 -19.32 15.71 -4.19
C GLU A 55 -20.55 14.91 -4.62
N THR A 56 -20.91 14.99 -5.91
CA THR A 56 -22.12 14.37 -6.43
C THR A 56 -21.82 13.43 -7.59
N LEU A 57 -22.29 12.18 -7.47
CA LEU A 57 -22.34 11.24 -8.58
C LEU A 57 -23.65 11.44 -9.36
N TYR A 58 -23.56 12.04 -10.54
CA TYR A 58 -24.72 12.30 -11.39
C TYR A 58 -25.17 11.04 -12.11
N SER A 59 -26.49 10.90 -12.28
CA SER A 59 -27.09 9.87 -13.11
C SER A 59 -28.35 10.37 -13.80
N LYS A 60 -28.50 10.07 -15.09
CA LYS A 60 -29.70 10.42 -15.86
C LYS A 60 -30.04 9.29 -16.81
N ARG A 61 -31.34 9.00 -16.94
CA ARG A 61 -31.85 8.04 -17.92
C ARG A 61 -31.39 8.44 -19.32
N ASN A 62 -30.92 7.49 -20.11
CA ASN A 62 -30.36 7.63 -21.46
C ASN A 62 -29.05 8.44 -21.59
N LYS A 63 -28.47 8.92 -20.49
CA LYS A 63 -27.13 9.53 -20.47
C LYS A 63 -26.12 8.67 -19.72
N GLY A 64 -26.56 7.93 -18.71
CA GLY A 64 -25.70 7.14 -17.85
C GLY A 64 -25.30 7.89 -16.57
N ILE A 65 -24.15 7.54 -16.05
CA ILE A 65 -23.55 7.98 -14.77
C ILE A 65 -22.29 8.75 -15.12
N TRP A 66 -22.04 9.90 -14.45
CA TRP A 66 -20.85 10.73 -14.68
C TRP A 66 -20.50 11.56 -13.46
N LEU A 67 -19.29 12.09 -13.46
CA LEU A 67 -18.77 13.04 -12.49
C LEU A 67 -18.47 14.38 -13.18
N ASP A 68 -18.84 15.47 -12.52
CA ASP A 68 -18.51 16.83 -12.94
C ASP A 68 -17.47 17.41 -11.96
N LEU A 69 -16.22 16.97 -12.11
CA LEU A 69 -15.13 17.30 -11.20
C LEU A 69 -13.91 17.76 -12.00
N PRO A 70 -13.20 18.81 -11.54
CA PRO A 70 -11.92 19.20 -12.13
C PRO A 70 -10.85 18.13 -11.88
N ASP A 71 -9.87 18.03 -12.78
CA ASP A 71 -8.80 17.02 -12.70
C ASP A 71 -8.03 17.03 -11.39
N SER A 72 -7.80 18.21 -10.81
CA SER A 72 -7.15 18.35 -9.51
C SER A 72 -7.94 17.67 -8.38
N LYS A 73 -9.27 17.77 -8.41
CA LYS A 73 -10.14 17.12 -7.41
C LYS A 73 -10.24 15.62 -7.65
N ARG A 74 -10.33 15.18 -8.93
CA ARG A 74 -10.28 13.76 -9.29
C ARG A 74 -9.01 13.10 -8.76
N LEU A 75 -7.86 13.76 -8.93
CA LEU A 75 -6.58 13.27 -8.43
C LEU A 75 -6.55 13.19 -6.88
N LEU A 76 -7.08 14.19 -6.18
CA LEU A 76 -7.16 14.18 -4.72
C LEU A 76 -8.00 13.01 -4.21
N LEU A 77 -9.20 12.81 -4.77
CA LEU A 77 -10.09 11.72 -4.40
C LEU A 77 -9.51 10.35 -4.72
N LYS A 78 -8.85 10.20 -5.87
CA LYS A 78 -8.11 8.96 -6.20
C LYS A 78 -7.04 8.64 -5.16
N ASN A 79 -6.25 9.62 -4.77
CA ASN A 79 -5.21 9.43 -3.77
C ASN A 79 -5.78 9.00 -2.42
N GLU A 80 -6.91 9.57 -2.03
CA GLU A 80 -7.62 9.19 -0.82
C GLU A 80 -8.14 7.75 -0.89
N ILE A 81 -8.77 7.35 -2.00
CA ILE A 81 -9.27 5.99 -2.22
C ILE A 81 -8.12 4.98 -2.20
N ILE A 82 -7.05 5.24 -2.92
CA ILE A 82 -5.86 4.38 -2.93
C ILE A 82 -5.27 4.29 -1.52
N ASP A 83 -5.40 5.35 -0.74
CA ASP A 83 -5.02 5.39 0.66
C ASP A 83 -5.94 4.52 1.53
N VAL A 84 -7.26 4.60 1.33
CA VAL A 84 -8.28 3.82 2.06
C VAL A 84 -8.25 2.34 1.64
N ASP A 85 -8.19 2.02 0.35
CA ASP A 85 -8.15 0.63 -0.15
C ASP A 85 -6.97 -0.17 0.42
N ARG A 86 -5.87 0.51 0.75
CA ARG A 86 -4.73 -0.12 1.42
C ARG A 86 -4.95 -0.44 2.90
N PHE A 87 -5.90 0.22 3.57
CA PHE A 87 -6.13 0.05 5.01
C PHE A 87 -7.39 -0.75 5.34
N GLU A 88 -8.43 -0.69 4.50
CA GLU A 88 -9.75 -1.22 4.81
C GLU A 88 -10.11 -2.51 4.05
N THR A 89 -9.41 -2.84 2.97
CA THR A 89 -9.56 -4.16 2.36
C THR A 89 -8.73 -5.15 3.16
N TYR A 90 -9.36 -6.21 3.68
CA TYR A 90 -8.64 -7.34 4.28
C TYR A 90 -7.49 -7.71 3.32
N PRO A 91 -6.24 -7.57 3.72
CA PRO A 91 -5.13 -7.86 2.84
C PRO A 91 -5.25 -9.30 2.37
N ASP A 92 -5.05 -9.55 1.09
CA ASP A 92 -4.96 -10.91 0.59
C ASP A 92 -3.84 -11.67 1.33
N GLN A 93 -3.84 -12.98 1.25
CA GLN A 93 -2.86 -13.80 1.97
C GLN A 93 -1.42 -13.38 1.66
N LYS A 94 -1.11 -13.07 0.39
CA LYS A 94 0.23 -12.69 -0.03
C LYS A 94 0.69 -11.41 0.67
N ARG A 95 -0.18 -10.42 0.74
CA ARG A 95 0.11 -9.15 1.42
C ARG A 95 0.21 -9.33 2.93
N ARG A 96 -0.66 -10.15 3.56
CA ARG A 96 -0.55 -10.47 4.98
C ARG A 96 0.79 -11.14 5.31
N VAL A 97 1.25 -12.08 4.47
CA VAL A 97 2.55 -12.73 4.63
C VAL A 97 3.69 -11.71 4.61
N ASN A 98 3.67 -10.75 3.68
CA ASN A 98 4.69 -9.69 3.63
C ASN A 98 4.66 -8.81 4.89
N VAL A 99 3.47 -8.43 5.35
CA VAL A 99 3.31 -7.65 6.59
C VAL A 99 3.81 -8.43 7.80
N LEU A 100 3.45 -9.71 7.94
CA LEU A 100 3.90 -10.58 9.02
C LEU A 100 5.43 -10.69 9.08
N ILE A 101 6.08 -10.91 7.94
CA ILE A 101 7.55 -10.96 7.88
C ILE A 101 8.14 -9.62 8.32
N PHE A 102 7.63 -8.52 7.78
CA PHE A 102 8.14 -7.19 8.12
C PHE A 102 7.99 -6.88 9.62
N GLN A 103 6.85 -7.23 10.23
CA GLN A 103 6.61 -7.06 11.67
C GLN A 103 7.57 -7.91 12.50
N LEU A 104 7.69 -9.20 12.18
CA LEU A 104 8.58 -10.11 12.89
C LEU A 104 10.05 -9.69 12.80
N LEU A 105 10.46 -9.07 11.69
CA LEU A 105 11.81 -8.53 11.51
C LEU A 105 12.02 -7.16 12.17
N SER A 106 10.96 -6.40 12.41
CA SER A 106 11.01 -5.04 12.97
C SER A 106 11.05 -5.03 14.51
N VAL A 107 10.63 -6.11 15.16
CA VAL A 107 10.53 -6.21 16.62
C VAL A 107 11.73 -6.97 17.18
N LYS A 108 12.33 -6.46 18.27
CA LYS A 108 13.32 -7.21 19.04
C LYS A 108 12.59 -8.16 19.99
N GLY A 109 12.56 -9.44 19.65
CA GLY A 109 11.92 -10.47 20.48
C GLY A 109 10.87 -11.28 19.73
N TYR A 110 9.84 -11.72 20.45
CA TYR A 110 8.82 -12.62 19.94
C TYR A 110 7.47 -11.93 19.86
N LEU A 111 6.70 -12.24 18.83
CA LEU A 111 5.29 -11.85 18.68
C LEU A 111 4.40 -13.09 18.73
N THR A 112 3.36 -13.05 19.54
CA THR A 112 2.40 -14.14 19.62
C THR A 112 1.46 -14.12 18.41
N ALA A 113 0.87 -15.28 18.07
CA ALA A 113 -0.15 -15.36 17.03
C ALA A 113 -1.37 -14.47 17.32
N GLN A 114 -1.68 -14.22 18.60
CA GLN A 114 -2.78 -13.32 18.97
C GLN A 114 -2.43 -11.85 18.68
N GLN A 115 -1.23 -11.39 19.07
CA GLN A 115 -0.79 -10.03 18.75
C GLN A 115 -0.78 -9.76 17.24
N LEU A 116 -0.27 -10.72 16.45
CA LEU A 116 -0.29 -10.63 14.99
C LEU A 116 -1.72 -10.62 14.41
N ALA A 117 -2.62 -11.42 15.01
CA ALA A 117 -4.03 -11.48 14.61
C ALA A 117 -4.78 -10.17 14.90
N ASP A 118 -4.55 -9.60 16.08
CA ASP A 118 -5.16 -8.33 16.51
C ASP A 118 -4.69 -7.16 15.62
N GLU A 119 -3.39 -7.14 15.27
CA GLU A 119 -2.83 -6.08 14.43
C GLU A 119 -3.30 -6.16 12.97
N LEU A 120 -3.46 -7.38 12.43
CA LEU A 120 -3.94 -7.59 11.06
C LEU A 120 -5.47 -7.73 10.96
N LEU A 121 -6.19 -7.63 12.07
CA LEU A 121 -7.66 -7.76 12.17
C LEU A 121 -8.17 -9.08 11.55
N VAL A 122 -7.45 -10.18 11.76
CA VAL A 122 -7.81 -11.52 11.28
C VAL A 122 -7.90 -12.52 12.43
N SER A 123 -8.38 -13.73 12.14
CA SER A 123 -8.41 -14.79 13.16
C SER A 123 -7.01 -15.31 13.46
N ARG A 124 -6.80 -15.81 14.70
CA ARG A 124 -5.56 -16.50 15.07
C ARG A 124 -5.26 -17.70 14.14
N ASN A 125 -6.28 -18.40 13.69
CA ASN A 125 -6.12 -19.53 12.76
C ASN A 125 -5.63 -19.07 11.39
N THR A 126 -6.08 -17.91 10.93
CA THR A 126 -5.57 -17.28 9.70
C THR A 126 -4.08 -17.00 9.82
N ILE A 127 -3.62 -16.43 10.95
CA ILE A 127 -2.19 -16.18 11.21
C ILE A 127 -1.39 -17.48 11.19
N VAL A 128 -1.88 -18.55 11.84
CA VAL A 128 -1.17 -19.84 11.85
C VAL A 128 -0.99 -20.38 10.43
N SER A 129 -2.03 -20.28 9.58
CA SER A 129 -1.94 -20.68 8.17
C SER A 129 -0.99 -19.78 7.38
N ASP A 130 -1.01 -18.46 7.62
CA ASP A 130 -0.14 -17.51 6.93
C ASP A 130 1.34 -17.70 7.33
N LEU A 131 1.62 -18.09 8.59
CA LEU A 131 2.97 -18.40 9.06
C LEU A 131 3.61 -19.60 8.34
N GLU A 132 2.83 -20.52 7.79
CA GLU A 132 3.35 -21.58 6.92
C GLU A 132 3.90 -21.02 5.60
N GLN A 133 3.26 -19.99 5.06
CA GLN A 133 3.73 -19.28 3.86
C GLN A 133 4.95 -18.41 4.19
N VAL A 134 4.95 -17.76 5.36
CA VAL A 134 6.13 -17.05 5.88
C VAL A 134 7.34 -17.98 5.89
N GLU A 135 7.22 -19.17 6.48
CA GLU A 135 8.30 -20.14 6.59
C GLU A 135 8.87 -20.55 5.21
N ARG A 136 7.98 -20.78 4.22
CA ARG A 136 8.41 -21.08 2.84
C ARG A 136 9.16 -19.93 2.18
N LEU A 137 8.72 -18.68 2.40
CA LEU A 137 9.41 -17.52 1.83
C LEU A 137 10.77 -17.29 2.51
N LEU A 138 10.86 -17.49 3.81
CA LEU A 138 12.10 -17.35 4.58
C LEU A 138 13.20 -18.30 4.11
N GLN A 139 12.84 -19.55 3.76
CA GLN A 139 13.78 -20.55 3.23
C GLN A 139 14.53 -20.08 1.99
N ALA A 140 13.85 -19.31 1.10
CA ALA A 140 14.48 -18.75 -0.10
C ALA A 140 15.55 -17.69 0.19
N TYR A 141 15.63 -17.22 1.45
CA TYR A 141 16.57 -16.22 1.92
C TYR A 141 17.49 -16.75 3.03
N ASP A 142 17.57 -18.07 3.21
CA ASP A 142 18.34 -18.72 4.30
C ASP A 142 18.00 -18.17 5.69
N LEU A 143 16.72 -17.83 5.90
CA LEU A 143 16.16 -17.38 7.17
C LEU A 143 15.25 -18.45 7.76
N THR A 144 15.13 -18.44 9.10
CA THR A 144 14.34 -19.43 9.83
C THR A 144 13.30 -18.77 10.72
N LEU A 145 12.06 -19.27 10.69
CA LEU A 145 11.01 -18.91 11.63
C LEU A 145 11.21 -19.70 12.94
N ILE A 146 11.57 -19.02 14.00
CA ILE A 146 11.70 -19.61 15.34
C ILE A 146 10.34 -19.56 16.03
N ARG A 147 9.92 -20.71 16.55
CA ARG A 147 8.68 -20.87 17.33
C ARG A 147 9.05 -21.22 18.77
N GLN A 148 8.76 -20.33 19.69
CA GLN A 148 9.02 -20.58 21.12
C GLN A 148 7.72 -20.68 21.90
N ALA A 149 7.56 -21.78 22.63
CA ALA A 149 6.37 -22.02 23.44
C ALA A 149 6.13 -20.86 24.42
N ARG A 150 4.89 -20.37 24.48
CA ARG A 150 4.42 -19.25 25.32
C ARG A 150 5.00 -17.86 24.97
N GLN A 151 5.99 -17.76 24.12
CA GLN A 151 6.56 -16.48 23.69
C GLN A 151 6.05 -16.06 22.30
N GLY A 152 5.93 -17.00 21.36
CA GLY A 152 5.46 -16.73 20.01
C GLY A 152 6.51 -17.01 18.93
N PHE A 153 6.63 -16.09 18.00
CA PHE A 153 7.39 -16.24 16.76
C PHE A 153 8.41 -15.12 16.62
N THR A 154 9.57 -15.44 16.07
CA THR A 154 10.59 -14.49 15.63
C THR A 154 11.33 -15.06 14.41
N ILE A 155 12.05 -14.23 13.68
CA ILE A 155 12.86 -14.65 12.54
C ILE A 155 14.34 -14.56 12.91
N SER A 156 15.11 -15.59 12.54
CA SER A 156 16.54 -15.69 12.76
C SER A 156 17.28 -16.00 11.48
N GLY A 157 18.50 -15.51 11.35
CA GLY A 157 19.43 -15.74 10.25
C GLY A 157 20.43 -14.59 10.12
N GLU A 158 21.22 -14.62 9.04
CA GLU A 158 22.21 -13.62 8.76
C GLU A 158 21.58 -12.25 8.48
N GLU A 159 22.14 -11.18 9.08
CA GLU A 159 21.61 -9.82 8.96
C GLU A 159 21.58 -9.32 7.51
N SER A 160 22.53 -9.75 6.66
CA SER A 160 22.54 -9.48 5.22
C SER A 160 21.29 -9.99 4.53
N ASN A 161 20.87 -11.22 4.85
CA ASN A 161 19.68 -11.86 4.30
C ASN A 161 18.39 -11.21 4.82
N VAL A 162 18.37 -10.81 6.10
CA VAL A 162 17.27 -10.04 6.68
C VAL A 162 17.06 -8.74 5.91
N ARG A 163 18.13 -7.97 5.67
CA ARG A 163 18.03 -6.69 4.92
C ARG A 163 17.59 -6.89 3.48
N LEU A 164 18.10 -7.94 2.83
CA LEU A 164 17.71 -8.28 1.45
C LEU A 164 16.21 -8.62 1.37
N LEU A 165 15.70 -9.42 2.30
CA LEU A 165 14.28 -9.77 2.36
C LEU A 165 13.41 -8.54 2.66
N MET A 166 13.81 -7.68 3.59
CA MET A 166 13.08 -6.43 3.89
C MET A 166 13.03 -5.50 2.68
N GLU A 167 14.13 -5.35 1.94
CA GLU A 167 14.18 -4.58 0.70
C GLU A 167 13.21 -5.14 -0.33
N PHE A 168 13.29 -6.45 -0.60
CA PHE A 168 12.42 -7.14 -1.55
C PHE A 168 10.93 -6.96 -1.21
N ILE A 169 10.55 -7.20 0.04
CA ILE A 169 9.17 -7.05 0.49
C ILE A 169 8.70 -5.60 0.34
N THR A 170 9.53 -4.64 0.77
CA THR A 170 9.18 -3.22 0.68
C THR A 170 8.98 -2.78 -0.76
N GLN A 171 9.85 -3.20 -1.68
CA GLN A 171 9.70 -2.91 -3.12
C GLN A 171 8.43 -3.52 -3.71
N LYS A 172 8.07 -4.73 -3.31
CA LYS A 172 6.83 -5.42 -3.74
C LYS A 172 5.54 -4.73 -3.30
N GLU A 173 5.59 -4.03 -2.17
CA GLU A 173 4.44 -3.32 -1.60
C GLU A 173 4.32 -1.87 -2.10
N LEU A 174 5.33 -1.35 -2.80
CA LEU A 174 5.24 -0.05 -3.44
C LEU A 174 4.39 -0.14 -4.70
N THR A 175 3.50 0.82 -4.85
CA THR A 175 2.76 1.01 -6.11
C THR A 175 3.54 1.90 -7.06
N GLU A 176 3.16 1.91 -8.34
CA GLU A 176 3.69 2.85 -9.33
C GLU A 176 3.54 4.30 -8.87
N TYR A 177 2.44 4.61 -8.18
CA TYR A 177 2.22 5.94 -7.61
C TYR A 177 3.21 6.27 -6.49
N ASP A 178 3.50 5.33 -5.56
CA ASP A 178 4.51 5.54 -4.52
C ASP A 178 5.88 5.81 -5.14
N ILE A 179 6.26 5.02 -6.14
CA ILE A 179 7.51 5.18 -6.88
C ILE A 179 7.56 6.56 -7.55
N TYR A 180 6.47 6.95 -8.22
CA TYR A 180 6.35 8.28 -8.82
C TYR A 180 6.52 9.40 -7.78
N GLN A 181 5.86 9.31 -6.62
CA GLN A 181 5.98 10.30 -5.54
C GLN A 181 7.40 10.38 -4.98
N ILE A 182 8.06 9.22 -4.79
CA ILE A 182 9.44 9.14 -4.32
C ILE A 182 10.37 9.83 -5.32
N MET A 183 10.27 9.48 -6.61
CA MET A 183 11.10 10.05 -7.67
C MET A 183 10.87 11.54 -7.81
N ASN A 184 9.62 11.98 -7.81
CA ASN A 184 9.25 13.38 -7.88
C ASN A 184 9.83 14.19 -6.70
N TYR A 185 9.84 13.61 -5.50
CA TYR A 185 10.45 14.24 -4.33
C TYR A 185 11.98 14.35 -4.45
N VAL A 186 12.64 13.30 -4.93
CA VAL A 186 14.11 13.23 -5.01
C VAL A 186 14.66 14.06 -6.14
N THR A 187 13.99 14.10 -7.30
CA THR A 187 14.52 14.74 -8.53
C THR A 187 14.08 16.19 -8.74
N LYS A 188 12.93 16.62 -8.18
CA LYS A 188 12.46 18.00 -8.37
C LYS A 188 13.11 18.99 -7.42
N THR A 189 13.67 20.06 -7.98
CA THR A 189 14.32 21.16 -7.25
C THR A 189 13.36 22.09 -6.53
N LYS A 190 12.13 22.26 -7.03
CA LYS A 190 11.10 23.13 -6.46
C LYS A 190 9.73 22.45 -6.47
N GLY A 191 8.96 22.60 -5.40
CA GLY A 191 7.54 22.20 -5.35
C GLY A 191 7.24 20.85 -4.68
N ALA A 192 8.21 20.03 -4.34
CA ALA A 192 8.00 18.82 -3.57
C ALA A 192 8.29 19.08 -2.08
N GLU A 193 7.36 19.75 -1.38
CA GLU A 193 7.55 20.08 0.05
C GLU A 193 7.24 18.90 0.96
N LYS A 194 6.31 18.02 0.55
CA LYS A 194 5.85 16.91 1.37
C LYS A 194 6.66 15.64 1.06
N ILE A 195 7.32 15.11 2.08
CA ILE A 195 8.07 13.85 1.96
C ILE A 195 7.07 12.71 1.76
N PRO A 196 7.22 11.88 0.69
CA PRO A 196 6.34 10.74 0.47
C PRO A 196 6.39 9.76 1.64
N LYS A 197 5.26 9.17 2.00
CA LYS A 197 5.16 8.16 3.03
C LYS A 197 5.05 6.79 2.36
N ILE A 198 5.85 5.83 2.80
CA ILE A 198 5.59 4.42 2.53
C ILE A 198 4.61 3.94 3.61
N LYS A 199 3.47 3.40 3.19
CA LYS A 199 2.44 2.90 4.13
C LYS A 199 2.74 1.50 4.65
N PHE A 200 3.54 0.76 3.91
CA PHE A 200 3.97 -0.57 4.29
C PHE A 200 4.95 -0.51 5.47
N GLY A 201 4.75 -1.41 6.43
CA GLY A 201 5.57 -1.45 7.64
C GLY A 201 5.30 -0.25 8.55
N SER A 202 4.17 -0.23 9.23
CA SER A 202 3.71 0.87 10.09
C SER A 202 4.60 1.18 11.31
N GLY A 203 5.72 0.47 11.47
CA GLY A 203 6.71 0.77 12.50
C GLY A 203 7.26 2.20 12.38
N THR A 204 7.01 3.02 13.39
CA THR A 204 7.43 4.43 13.45
C THR A 204 8.93 4.61 13.20
N LEU A 205 9.74 3.64 13.62
CA LEU A 205 11.20 3.65 13.45
C LEU A 205 11.62 3.59 11.98
N PHE A 206 11.09 2.61 11.22
CA PHE A 206 11.38 2.49 9.79
C PHE A 206 10.96 3.75 9.03
N GLN A 207 9.79 4.31 9.32
CA GLN A 207 9.30 5.54 8.69
C GLN A 207 10.22 6.74 8.96
N GLY A 208 10.76 6.85 10.16
CA GLY A 208 11.74 7.89 10.51
C GLY A 208 13.03 7.75 9.72
N CYS A 209 13.59 6.54 9.65
CA CYS A 209 14.79 6.21 8.89
C CYS A 209 14.60 6.42 7.39
N TYR A 210 13.46 6.01 6.85
CA TYR A 210 13.10 6.21 5.45
C TYR A 210 13.03 7.69 5.07
N ARG A 211 12.35 8.52 5.88
CA ARG A 211 12.32 9.98 5.66
C ARG A 211 13.71 10.60 5.67
N SER A 212 14.56 10.17 6.60
CA SER A 212 15.95 10.65 6.66
C SER A 212 16.76 10.21 5.45
N ALA A 213 16.61 8.98 4.99
CA ALA A 213 17.25 8.47 3.78
C ALA A 213 16.81 9.24 2.54
N LEU A 214 15.51 9.51 2.36
CA LEU A 214 15.00 10.31 1.26
C LEU A 214 15.53 11.74 1.25
N LYS A 215 15.61 12.40 2.41
CA LYS A 215 16.20 13.73 2.51
C LYS A 215 17.67 13.75 2.08
N LYS A 216 18.45 12.77 2.56
CA LYS A 216 19.86 12.64 2.19
C LYS A 216 20.02 12.37 0.69
N MET A 217 19.20 11.45 0.13
CA MET A 217 19.23 11.13 -1.29
C MET A 217 18.92 12.37 -2.14
N ARG A 218 17.89 13.15 -1.79
CA ARG A 218 17.56 14.41 -2.47
C ARG A 218 18.72 15.39 -2.49
N ASN A 219 19.48 15.48 -1.40
CA ASN A 219 20.63 16.38 -1.29
C ASN A 219 21.84 15.88 -2.09
N LEU A 220 21.96 14.56 -2.28
CA LEU A 220 23.07 13.95 -3.04
C LEU A 220 22.81 13.98 -4.55
N ILE A 221 21.57 13.85 -4.98
CA ILE A 221 21.20 13.91 -6.40
C ILE A 221 21.15 15.39 -6.79
N ASN A 222 22.26 15.89 -7.29
CA ASN A 222 22.29 17.23 -7.86
C ASN A 222 21.36 17.28 -9.07
N PRO A 223 20.48 18.30 -9.17
CA PRO A 223 19.60 18.48 -10.33
C PRO A 223 20.30 18.51 -11.69
N LEU A 224 21.60 18.79 -11.73
CA LEU A 224 22.40 18.79 -12.93
C LEU A 224 22.80 17.39 -13.42
N ASP A 225 22.74 16.37 -12.56
CA ASP A 225 23.16 15.00 -12.85
C ASP A 225 21.96 14.02 -12.99
N GLN A 226 20.75 14.54 -13.18
CA GLN A 226 19.51 13.75 -13.23
C GLN A 226 19.51 12.61 -14.28
N ASN A 227 20.38 12.69 -15.30
CA ASN A 227 20.49 11.70 -16.37
C ASN A 227 21.46 10.54 -16.05
N GLN A 228 22.13 10.55 -14.90
CA GLN A 228 23.16 9.56 -14.55
C GLN A 228 22.65 8.42 -13.69
N PHE A 229 21.49 8.57 -13.04
CA PHE A 229 20.94 7.57 -12.12
C PHE A 229 19.65 6.97 -12.66
N ASP A 230 19.61 5.64 -12.68
CA ASP A 230 18.36 4.92 -12.91
C ASP A 230 17.43 5.07 -11.69
N TYR A 231 16.13 5.20 -11.94
CA TYR A 231 15.10 5.29 -10.89
C TYR A 231 15.10 4.08 -9.96
N ALA A 232 15.35 2.89 -10.49
CA ALA A 232 15.43 1.66 -9.70
C ALA A 232 16.63 1.69 -8.73
N GLU A 233 17.76 2.25 -9.14
CA GLU A 233 18.95 2.42 -8.30
C GLU A 233 18.69 3.41 -7.17
N ILE A 234 18.10 4.58 -7.46
CA ILE A 234 17.75 5.58 -6.45
C ILE A 234 16.83 4.97 -5.39
N LEU A 235 15.79 4.25 -5.81
CA LEU A 235 14.85 3.60 -4.92
C LEU A 235 15.55 2.54 -4.06
N SER A 236 16.31 1.65 -4.69
CA SER A 236 17.04 0.56 -4.01
C SER A 236 18.02 1.12 -2.96
N ILE A 237 18.84 2.10 -3.32
CA ILE A 237 19.79 2.72 -2.38
C ILE A 237 19.03 3.39 -1.22
N THR A 238 17.94 4.11 -1.51
CA THR A 238 17.13 4.76 -0.47
C THR A 238 16.58 3.75 0.53
N LEU A 239 16.02 2.65 0.04
CA LEU A 239 15.47 1.59 0.88
C LEU A 239 16.55 0.88 1.70
N ARG A 240 17.69 0.55 1.09
CA ARG A 240 18.83 -0.09 1.80
C ARG A 240 19.35 0.78 2.93
N VAL A 241 19.51 2.08 2.69
CA VAL A 241 19.95 3.02 3.74
C VAL A 241 18.89 3.11 4.85
N ALA A 242 17.61 3.18 4.51
CA ALA A 242 16.52 3.25 5.49
C ALA A 242 16.44 1.98 6.35
N ILE A 243 16.52 0.79 5.72
CA ILE A 243 16.50 -0.51 6.37
C ILE A 243 17.71 -0.67 7.27
N ALA A 244 18.92 -0.38 6.77
CA ALA A 244 20.14 -0.45 7.55
C ALA A 244 20.06 0.45 8.80
N ALA A 245 19.61 1.70 8.65
CA ALA A 245 19.47 2.63 9.76
C ALA A 245 18.42 2.16 10.78
N ALA A 246 17.30 1.58 10.34
CA ALA A 246 16.26 1.05 11.23
C ALA A 246 16.73 -0.19 11.99
N ARG A 247 17.55 -1.03 11.37
CA ARG A 247 18.09 -2.26 11.97
C ARG A 247 19.24 -2.02 12.97
N MET A 248 19.90 -0.88 12.89
CA MET A 248 21.02 -0.52 13.79
C MET A 248 20.55 0.12 15.12
N GLN A 249 19.29 0.51 15.25
CA GLN A 249 18.69 1.06 16.46
C GLN A 249 18.02 -0.02 17.31
#